data_03b975ef1a45417e674e9b3e03ba3ede
#
_entry.id   03b975ef1a45417e674e9b3e03ba3ede
#
_cell.length_a   1.000
_cell.length_b   1.000
_cell.length_c   1.000
_cell.angle_alpha   90.00
_cell.angle_beta   90.00
_cell.angle_gamma   90.00
#
_symmetry.space_group_name_H-M   'P 1'
#
loop_
_entity.id
_entity.type
_entity.pdbx_description
1 polymer ?
#
loop_
_entity_poly.entity_id
_entity_poly.type
_entity_poly.pdbx_seq_one_letter_code
_entity_poly.pdbx_strand_id
1 'polypeptide(L)'
;QLDCILFATDNEKNLSRFKVHPDWPSFNGRFAPVRVPYVLKWEDESKICEHLIKEHQNEKHLAPHTIKTLSLWATMTRLRESKHKEAKKLSHFEKAVFYNTGNGPISWPPRQRQELERDQERIALEYEDERAREIPPGITDASYEGRSGASYRDIETIVVDALHRRECNFLSPLQLFKTIEGVNKNPSVYEFVRMHTASE
;
A
#
# COMPACT_ATOMS: atom_id res chain seq x y z
N GLN A 1 -23.89 26.57 -19.70
CA GLN A 1 -23.73 25.89 -18.41
C GLN A 1 -23.82 24.41 -18.66
N LEU A 2 -22.77 23.65 -18.28
CA LEU A 2 -22.76 22.19 -18.42
C LEU A 2 -23.26 21.58 -17.13
N ASP A 3 -24.25 20.71 -17.21
CA ASP A 3 -24.76 19.94 -16.07
C ASP A 3 -23.98 18.64 -15.99
N CYS A 4 -22.78 18.71 -15.38
CA CYS A 4 -21.86 17.58 -15.26
C CYS A 4 -21.11 17.61 -13.92
N ILE A 5 -20.69 16.41 -13.46
CA ILE A 5 -19.77 16.23 -12.35
C ILE A 5 -18.41 15.91 -12.93
N LEU A 6 -17.38 16.65 -12.52
CA LEU A 6 -16.01 16.46 -12.97
C LEU A 6 -15.21 15.71 -11.89
N PHE A 7 -14.62 14.59 -12.27
CA PHE A 7 -13.63 13.88 -11.46
C PHE A 7 -12.25 14.05 -12.07
N ALA A 8 -11.27 14.43 -11.27
CA ALA A 8 -9.89 14.53 -11.67
C ALA A 8 -9.01 13.75 -10.68
N THR A 9 -7.98 13.09 -11.19
CA THR A 9 -6.99 12.37 -10.37
C THR A 9 -5.61 12.97 -10.60
N ASP A 10 -4.87 13.16 -9.52
CA ASP A 10 -3.50 13.65 -9.58
C ASP A 10 -2.70 13.15 -8.36
N ASN A 11 -1.38 13.29 -8.41
CA ASN A 11 -0.53 12.97 -7.27
C ASN A 11 -0.40 14.16 -6.30
N GLU A 12 -0.10 13.86 -5.03
CA GLU A 12 0.03 14.88 -3.99
C GLU A 12 1.11 15.94 -4.29
N LYS A 13 2.17 15.58 -5.00
CA LYS A 13 3.24 16.50 -5.38
C LYS A 13 2.76 17.58 -6.34
N ASN A 14 1.93 17.22 -7.32
CA ASN A 14 1.34 18.18 -8.24
C ASN A 14 0.29 19.04 -7.54
N LEU A 15 -0.54 18.44 -6.70
CA LEU A 15 -1.51 19.18 -5.88
C LEU A 15 -0.80 20.22 -5.00
N SER A 16 0.31 19.85 -4.35
CA SER A 16 1.10 20.76 -3.53
C SER A 16 1.68 21.92 -4.35
N ARG A 17 2.12 21.66 -5.57
CA ARG A 17 2.57 22.70 -6.51
C ARG A 17 1.42 23.63 -6.94
N PHE A 18 0.25 23.04 -7.18
CA PHE A 18 -0.93 23.82 -7.55
C PHE A 18 -1.43 24.71 -6.40
N LYS A 19 -1.30 24.26 -5.14
CA LYS A 19 -1.68 25.04 -3.95
C LYS A 19 -0.89 26.36 -3.79
N VAL A 20 0.30 26.47 -4.35
CA VAL A 20 1.09 27.70 -4.35
C VAL A 20 0.83 28.58 -5.58
N HIS A 21 -0.01 28.13 -6.52
CA HIS A 21 -0.36 28.90 -7.71
C HIS A 21 -1.30 30.06 -7.34
N PRO A 22 -1.17 31.26 -7.95
CA PRO A 22 -2.03 32.42 -7.66
C PRO A 22 -3.53 32.16 -7.80
N ASP A 23 -3.91 31.26 -8.69
CA ASP A 23 -5.31 30.90 -8.95
C ASP A 23 -5.90 29.92 -7.91
N TRP A 24 -5.08 29.35 -7.03
CA TRP A 24 -5.53 28.37 -6.03
C TRP A 24 -6.76 28.84 -5.21
N PRO A 25 -6.82 30.10 -4.70
CA PRO A 25 -7.96 30.55 -3.93
C PRO A 25 -9.29 30.47 -4.70
N SER A 26 -9.26 30.64 -6.01
CA SER A 26 -10.44 30.52 -6.90
C SER A 26 -10.93 29.08 -7.00
N PHE A 27 -10.06 28.10 -6.86
CA PHE A 27 -10.37 26.67 -6.99
C PHE A 27 -10.68 25.99 -5.65
N ASN A 28 -10.00 26.39 -4.58
CA ASN A 28 -10.05 25.74 -3.27
C ASN A 28 -11.50 25.53 -2.75
N GLY A 29 -12.38 26.50 -2.93
CA GLY A 29 -13.79 26.39 -2.51
C GLY A 29 -14.68 25.54 -3.43
N ARG A 30 -14.17 25.05 -4.56
CA ARG A 30 -14.93 24.31 -5.59
C ARG A 30 -14.52 22.85 -5.73
N PHE A 31 -13.43 22.43 -5.08
CA PHE A 31 -12.94 21.06 -5.08
C PHE A 31 -13.23 20.37 -3.75
N ALA A 32 -13.66 19.13 -3.83
CA ALA A 32 -13.70 18.21 -2.70
C ALA A 32 -12.52 17.22 -2.85
N PRO A 33 -11.34 17.51 -2.27
CA PRO A 33 -10.18 16.63 -2.39
C PRO A 33 -10.42 15.34 -1.58
N VAL A 34 -10.28 14.19 -2.25
CA VAL A 34 -10.36 12.90 -1.63
C VAL A 34 -9.00 12.19 -1.81
N ARG A 35 -8.34 11.84 -0.73
CA ARG A 35 -7.12 11.05 -0.78
C ARG A 35 -7.45 9.58 -0.98
N VAL A 36 -6.79 8.96 -1.94
CA VAL A 36 -6.91 7.53 -2.22
C VAL A 36 -5.58 6.87 -1.90
N PRO A 37 -5.45 6.18 -0.76
CA PRO A 37 -4.24 5.45 -0.41
C PRO A 37 -4.13 4.16 -1.21
N TYR A 38 -2.95 3.55 -1.19
CA TYR A 38 -2.80 2.16 -1.62
C TYR A 38 -3.65 1.21 -0.77
N VAL A 39 -4.05 0.10 -1.38
CA VAL A 39 -4.83 -0.93 -0.72
C VAL A 39 -4.04 -1.54 0.44
N LEU A 40 -4.68 -1.68 1.62
CA LEU A 40 -4.08 -2.21 2.84
C LEU A 40 -4.59 -3.62 3.20
N LYS A 41 -5.61 -4.12 2.50
CA LYS A 41 -6.14 -5.48 2.66
C LYS A 41 -5.59 -6.36 1.55
N TRP A 42 -4.89 -7.44 1.92
CA TRP A 42 -4.31 -8.31 0.89
C TRP A 42 -5.35 -9.04 0.03
N GLU A 43 -6.58 -9.26 0.52
CA GLU A 43 -7.65 -9.86 -0.29
C GLU A 43 -8.08 -8.97 -1.45
N ASP A 44 -8.13 -7.65 -1.23
CA ASP A 44 -8.43 -6.70 -2.30
C ASP A 44 -7.23 -6.52 -3.23
N GLU A 45 -6.02 -6.47 -2.69
CA GLU A 45 -4.78 -6.46 -3.47
C GLU A 45 -4.61 -7.74 -4.30
N SER A 46 -5.10 -8.89 -3.81
CA SER A 46 -5.05 -10.15 -4.54
C SER A 46 -5.82 -10.09 -5.86
N LYS A 47 -6.93 -9.36 -5.91
CA LYS A 47 -7.71 -9.17 -7.15
C LYS A 47 -6.92 -8.38 -8.19
N ILE A 48 -6.16 -7.37 -7.73
CA ILE A 48 -5.29 -6.56 -8.60
C ILE A 48 -4.11 -7.41 -9.09
N CYS A 49 -3.45 -8.14 -8.19
CA CYS A 49 -2.35 -9.04 -8.54
C CYS A 49 -2.78 -10.16 -9.49
N GLU A 50 -3.98 -10.71 -9.30
CA GLU A 50 -4.53 -11.74 -10.18
C GLU A 50 -4.74 -11.23 -11.60
N HIS A 51 -5.31 -10.03 -11.73
CA HIS A 51 -5.51 -9.40 -13.04
C HIS A 51 -4.17 -9.17 -13.74
N LEU A 52 -3.22 -8.58 -13.04
CA LEU A 52 -1.88 -8.29 -13.54
C LEU A 52 -1.11 -9.56 -13.94
N ILE A 53 -1.18 -10.62 -13.15
CA ILE A 53 -0.54 -11.89 -13.50
C ILE A 53 -1.18 -12.48 -14.75
N LYS A 54 -2.51 -12.46 -14.87
CA LYS A 54 -3.23 -12.95 -16.05
C LYS A 54 -2.84 -12.22 -17.33
N GLU A 55 -2.59 -10.93 -17.27
CA GLU A 55 -2.14 -10.13 -18.42
C GLU A 55 -0.74 -10.54 -18.93
N HIS A 56 0.16 -10.95 -18.02
CA HIS A 56 1.56 -11.23 -18.34
C HIS A 56 1.95 -12.71 -18.29
N GLN A 57 1.07 -13.58 -17.76
CA GLN A 57 1.38 -14.98 -17.47
C GLN A 57 1.71 -15.80 -18.73
N ASN A 58 1.17 -15.43 -19.90
CA ASN A 58 1.24 -16.23 -21.13
C ASN A 58 0.78 -17.66 -20.85
N GLU A 59 1.61 -18.66 -21.22
CA GLU A 59 1.33 -20.10 -20.99
C GLU A 59 1.95 -20.66 -19.70
N LYS A 60 2.56 -19.80 -18.87
CA LYS A 60 3.21 -20.29 -17.64
C LYS A 60 2.18 -20.69 -16.58
N HIS A 61 2.43 -21.82 -15.94
CA HIS A 61 1.61 -22.29 -14.84
C HIS A 61 1.79 -21.41 -13.58
N LEU A 62 0.70 -21.14 -12.90
CA LEU A 62 0.70 -20.41 -11.64
C LEU A 62 0.63 -21.40 -10.47
N ALA A 63 1.67 -21.45 -9.65
CA ALA A 63 1.69 -22.31 -8.48
C ALA A 63 0.76 -21.80 -7.37
N PRO A 64 0.23 -22.69 -6.51
CA PRO A 64 -0.61 -22.29 -5.38
C PRO A 64 0.07 -21.22 -4.52
N HIS A 65 -0.75 -20.36 -3.91
CA HIS A 65 -0.33 -19.26 -3.02
C HIS A 65 0.52 -18.14 -3.63
N THR A 66 0.83 -18.17 -4.92
CA THR A 66 1.66 -17.15 -5.57
C THR A 66 1.02 -15.76 -5.50
N ILE A 67 -0.27 -15.66 -5.84
CA ILE A 67 -1.03 -14.39 -5.75
C ILE A 67 -1.07 -13.90 -4.32
N LYS A 68 -1.41 -14.78 -3.37
CA LYS A 68 -1.46 -14.44 -1.95
C LYS A 68 -0.12 -13.94 -1.41
N THR A 69 0.98 -14.56 -1.83
CA THR A 69 2.33 -14.15 -1.41
C THR A 69 2.67 -12.77 -1.93
N LEU A 70 2.35 -12.49 -3.21
CA LEU A 70 2.62 -11.20 -3.83
C LEU A 70 1.78 -10.10 -3.20
N SER A 71 0.47 -10.31 -3.03
CA SER A 71 -0.45 -9.34 -2.44
C SER A 71 -0.13 -9.05 -0.97
N LEU A 72 0.20 -10.08 -0.20
CA LEU A 72 0.60 -9.92 1.20
C LEU A 72 1.91 -9.12 1.31
N TRP A 73 2.91 -9.43 0.49
CA TRP A 73 4.15 -8.67 0.44
C TRP A 73 3.90 -7.20 0.08
N ALA A 74 3.14 -6.93 -0.98
CA ALA A 74 2.80 -5.58 -1.41
C ALA A 74 2.10 -4.81 -0.29
N THR A 75 1.13 -5.43 0.38
CA THR A 75 0.42 -4.82 1.51
C THR A 75 1.37 -4.51 2.67
N MET A 76 2.25 -5.45 3.04
CA MET A 76 3.19 -5.22 4.14
C MET A 76 4.16 -4.07 3.87
N THR A 77 4.56 -3.81 2.62
CA THR A 77 5.42 -2.66 2.28
C THR A 77 4.74 -1.31 2.49
N ARG A 78 3.41 -1.28 2.63
CA ARG A 78 2.57 -0.08 2.80
C ARG A 78 2.21 0.20 4.25
N LEU A 79 2.46 -0.77 5.14
CA LEU A 79 2.15 -0.67 6.56
C LEU A 79 3.20 0.14 7.30
N ARG A 80 2.77 0.85 8.34
CA ARG A 80 3.61 1.62 9.25
C ARG A 80 3.37 1.22 10.71
N GLU A 81 4.25 1.66 11.60
CA GLU A 81 3.98 1.57 13.03
C GLU A 81 2.73 2.36 13.39
N SER A 82 1.81 1.72 14.11
CA SER A 82 0.63 2.39 14.64
C SER A 82 0.98 3.22 15.89
N LYS A 83 0.28 4.33 16.09
CA LYS A 83 0.33 5.10 17.34
C LYS A 83 -0.49 4.43 18.44
N HIS A 84 -1.42 3.55 18.08
CA HIS A 84 -2.27 2.84 19.02
C HIS A 84 -1.46 1.84 19.86
N LYS A 85 -1.65 1.87 21.19
CA LYS A 85 -0.87 1.09 22.17
C LYS A 85 -0.73 -0.40 21.82
N GLU A 86 -1.84 -1.06 21.48
CA GLU A 86 -1.84 -2.50 21.19
C GLU A 86 -1.43 -2.77 19.74
N ALA A 87 -1.89 -1.97 18.77
CA ALA A 87 -1.52 -2.12 17.36
C ALA A 87 -0.02 -1.85 17.11
N LYS A 88 0.63 -1.01 17.94
CA LYS A 88 2.09 -0.78 17.89
C LYS A 88 2.91 -2.04 18.14
N LYS A 89 2.36 -3.00 18.89
CA LYS A 89 3.05 -4.25 19.21
C LYS A 89 2.97 -5.30 18.10
N LEU A 90 2.13 -5.08 17.09
CA LEU A 90 1.99 -5.98 15.96
C LEU A 90 3.21 -5.91 15.05
N SER A 91 3.72 -7.06 14.65
CA SER A 91 4.60 -7.14 13.48
C SER A 91 3.83 -6.71 12.22
N HIS A 92 4.54 -6.34 11.15
CA HIS A 92 3.88 -5.99 9.87
C HIS A 92 2.96 -7.11 9.36
N PHE A 93 3.36 -8.36 9.53
CA PHE A 93 2.53 -9.50 9.16
C PHE A 93 1.25 -9.60 10.01
N GLU A 94 1.35 -9.52 11.34
CA GLU A 94 0.19 -9.54 12.23
C GLU A 94 -0.73 -8.36 11.97
N LYS A 95 -0.18 -7.19 11.68
CA LYS A 95 -0.94 -5.99 11.33
C LYS A 95 -1.68 -6.17 10.00
N ALA A 96 -1.02 -6.78 8.99
CA ALA A 96 -1.69 -7.13 7.74
C ALA A 96 -2.84 -8.11 7.96
N VAL A 97 -2.64 -9.14 8.79
CA VAL A 97 -3.70 -10.09 9.19
C VAL A 97 -4.85 -9.36 9.88
N PHE A 98 -4.55 -8.49 10.83
CA PHE A 98 -5.54 -7.71 11.55
C PHE A 98 -6.39 -6.83 10.62
N TYR A 99 -5.77 -6.09 9.71
CA TYR A 99 -6.50 -5.24 8.75
C TYR A 99 -7.37 -6.03 7.77
N ASN A 100 -6.94 -7.24 7.43
CA ASN A 100 -7.70 -8.09 6.51
C ASN A 100 -8.88 -8.80 7.19
N THR A 101 -8.67 -9.29 8.43
CA THR A 101 -9.65 -10.16 9.13
C THR A 101 -10.41 -9.44 10.25
N GLY A 102 -9.89 -8.34 10.76
CA GLY A 102 -10.40 -7.68 11.96
C GLY A 102 -10.04 -8.36 13.27
N ASN A 103 -9.33 -9.50 13.23
CA ASN A 103 -9.01 -10.30 14.39
C ASN A 103 -7.58 -10.09 14.85
N GLY A 104 -7.38 -9.88 16.14
CA GLY A 104 -6.06 -9.82 16.77
C GLY A 104 -5.36 -11.18 16.78
N PRO A 105 -4.02 -11.20 17.02
CA PRO A 105 -3.22 -12.41 17.03
C PRO A 105 -3.74 -13.44 18.05
N ILE A 106 -3.92 -14.68 17.61
CA ILE A 106 -4.39 -15.78 18.48
C ILE A 106 -3.38 -16.07 19.60
N SER A 107 -2.10 -15.83 19.36
CA SER A 107 -1.02 -15.98 20.35
C SER A 107 -1.08 -15.01 21.52
N TRP A 108 -1.88 -13.95 21.41
CA TRP A 108 -1.99 -12.93 22.45
C TRP A 108 -2.98 -13.34 23.55
N PRO A 109 -2.78 -12.83 24.79
CA PRO A 109 -3.76 -13.00 25.86
C PRO A 109 -5.14 -12.49 25.43
N PRO A 110 -6.24 -13.18 25.81
CA PRO A 110 -7.59 -12.84 25.35
C PRO A 110 -7.98 -11.37 25.59
N ARG A 111 -7.54 -10.80 26.72
CA ARG A 111 -7.83 -9.40 27.07
C ARG A 111 -7.20 -8.42 26.08
N GLN A 112 -5.91 -8.60 25.74
CA GLN A 112 -5.21 -7.71 24.80
C GLN A 112 -5.80 -7.83 23.40
N ARG A 113 -6.15 -9.07 22.99
CA ARG A 113 -6.81 -9.31 21.71
C ARG A 113 -8.16 -8.62 21.63
N GLN A 114 -9.00 -8.74 22.66
CA GLN A 114 -10.31 -8.06 22.73
C GLN A 114 -10.18 -6.54 22.72
N GLU A 115 -9.18 -5.97 23.41
CA GLU A 115 -8.92 -4.53 23.40
C GLU A 115 -8.54 -4.06 21.98
N LEU A 116 -7.67 -4.78 21.28
CA LEU A 116 -7.30 -4.48 19.90
C LEU A 116 -8.49 -4.57 18.94
N GLU A 117 -9.27 -5.65 19.01
CA GLU A 117 -10.45 -5.90 18.16
C GLU A 117 -11.54 -4.85 18.39
N ARG A 118 -11.79 -4.47 19.66
CA ARG A 118 -12.75 -3.43 20.02
C ARG A 118 -12.36 -2.06 19.46
N ASP A 119 -11.07 -1.75 19.46
CA ASP A 119 -10.56 -0.45 19.04
C ASP A 119 -10.22 -0.42 17.54
N GLN A 120 -10.64 -1.43 16.76
CA GLN A 120 -10.38 -1.53 15.32
C GLN A 120 -10.81 -0.27 14.56
N GLU A 121 -12.00 0.24 14.83
CA GLU A 121 -12.50 1.47 14.20
C GLU A 121 -11.63 2.67 14.54
N ARG A 122 -11.16 2.76 15.79
CA ARG A 122 -10.27 3.84 16.25
C ARG A 122 -8.91 3.78 15.57
N ILE A 123 -8.38 2.59 15.33
CA ILE A 123 -7.13 2.39 14.59
C ILE A 123 -7.31 2.78 13.13
N ALA A 124 -8.45 2.49 12.54
CA ALA A 124 -8.80 2.91 11.19
C ALA A 124 -9.00 4.44 11.10
N LEU A 125 -9.62 5.06 12.13
CA LEU A 125 -9.80 6.51 12.24
C LEU A 125 -8.49 7.26 12.44
N GLU A 126 -7.50 6.68 13.12
CA GLU A 126 -6.15 7.25 13.20
C GLU A 126 -5.59 7.55 11.81
N TYR A 127 -5.94 6.71 10.86
CA TYR A 127 -5.64 6.88 9.46
C TYR A 127 -6.54 7.90 8.75
N GLU A 128 -7.83 7.97 9.09
CA GLU A 128 -8.78 8.93 8.48
C GLU A 128 -8.55 10.36 8.95
N ASP A 129 -8.21 10.56 10.21
CA ASP A 129 -7.82 11.87 10.74
C ASP A 129 -6.58 12.44 10.01
N GLU A 130 -5.65 11.59 9.66
CA GLU A 130 -4.49 11.98 8.85
C GLU A 130 -4.89 12.31 7.40
N ARG A 131 -5.95 11.71 6.85
CA ARG A 131 -6.52 12.10 5.56
C ARG A 131 -7.14 13.50 5.57
N ALA A 132 -7.82 13.85 6.65
CA ALA A 132 -8.51 15.13 6.79
C ALA A 132 -7.54 16.29 7.03
N ARG A 133 -6.34 16.04 7.55
CA ARG A 133 -5.33 17.07 7.77
C ARG A 133 -4.78 17.58 6.45
N GLU A 134 -4.92 18.86 6.20
CA GLU A 134 -4.17 19.53 5.14
C GLU A 134 -2.68 19.44 5.47
N ILE A 135 -1.92 18.78 4.59
CA ILE A 135 -0.46 18.76 4.72
C ILE A 135 0.02 20.16 4.36
N PRO A 136 0.68 20.88 5.28
CA PRO A 136 1.26 22.17 4.97
C PRO A 136 2.20 22.09 3.77
N PRO A 137 2.26 23.13 2.93
CA PRO A 137 3.22 23.18 1.84
C PRO A 137 4.65 22.99 2.38
N GLY A 138 5.39 22.04 1.79
CA GLY A 138 6.79 21.76 2.17
C GLY A 138 7.01 20.64 3.19
N ILE A 139 5.97 20.07 3.80
CA ILE A 139 6.09 18.86 4.61
C ILE A 139 5.92 17.64 3.71
N THR A 140 7.04 16.98 3.41
CA THR A 140 7.07 15.73 2.63
C THR A 140 6.68 14.50 3.44
N ASP A 141 6.64 14.61 4.76
CA ASP A 141 6.32 13.53 5.70
C ASP A 141 4.84 13.46 6.06
N ALA A 142 4.02 13.17 5.10
CA ALA A 142 2.70 12.70 5.43
C ALA A 142 2.78 11.26 5.93
N SER A 143 2.50 11.11 7.19
CA SER A 143 2.71 9.90 7.96
C SER A 143 1.49 8.97 7.97
N TYR A 144 0.72 8.84 6.88
CA TYR A 144 -0.41 7.91 6.85
C TYR A 144 -0.08 6.59 6.14
N GLU A 145 -0.70 5.51 6.57
CA GLU A 145 -0.54 4.21 5.95
C GLU A 145 -1.09 4.18 4.52
N GLY A 146 -0.44 3.42 3.64
CA GLY A 146 -0.83 3.33 2.25
C GLY A 146 -0.46 4.55 1.39
N ARG A 147 0.31 5.52 1.92
CA ARG A 147 0.86 6.60 1.10
C ARG A 147 2.07 6.15 0.29
N SER A 148 2.90 5.34 0.88
CA SER A 148 4.12 4.80 0.28
C SER A 148 4.09 3.28 0.34
N GLY A 149 5.02 2.63 -0.35
CA GLY A 149 5.12 1.19 -0.47
C GLY A 149 5.08 0.78 -1.93
N ALA A 150 5.07 -0.51 -2.21
CA ALA A 150 5.05 -1.04 -3.56
C ALA A 150 3.82 -0.55 -4.33
N SER A 151 4.08 0.18 -5.42
CA SER A 151 3.04 0.64 -6.35
C SER A 151 2.63 -0.49 -7.29
N TYR A 152 1.53 -0.27 -8.04
CA TYR A 152 1.11 -1.19 -9.10
C TYR A 152 2.25 -1.46 -10.11
N ARG A 153 3.00 -0.42 -10.49
CA ARG A 153 4.13 -0.54 -11.44
C ARG A 153 5.29 -1.35 -10.86
N ASP A 154 5.57 -1.20 -9.57
CA ASP A 154 6.61 -2.01 -8.91
C ASP A 154 6.22 -3.49 -8.90
N ILE A 155 4.94 -3.78 -8.59
CA ILE A 155 4.40 -5.14 -8.60
C ILE A 155 4.43 -5.73 -10.00
N GLU A 156 4.03 -4.96 -11.02
CA GLU A 156 4.08 -5.34 -12.43
C GLU A 156 5.52 -5.70 -12.83
N THR A 157 6.48 -4.85 -12.51
CA THR A 157 7.89 -5.10 -12.79
C THR A 157 8.37 -6.41 -12.14
N ILE A 158 8.02 -6.64 -10.88
CA ILE A 158 8.37 -7.88 -10.15
C ILE A 158 7.75 -9.11 -10.83
N VAL A 159 6.48 -9.03 -11.23
CA VAL A 159 5.79 -10.13 -11.93
C VAL A 159 6.43 -10.41 -13.27
N VAL A 160 6.67 -9.37 -14.06
CA VAL A 160 7.30 -9.48 -15.37
C VAL A 160 8.71 -10.07 -15.26
N ASP A 161 9.54 -9.57 -14.33
CA ASP A 161 10.88 -10.09 -14.08
C ASP A 161 10.86 -11.56 -13.63
N ALA A 162 9.92 -11.92 -12.75
CA ALA A 162 9.76 -13.29 -12.29
C ALA A 162 9.31 -14.23 -13.42
N LEU A 163 8.43 -13.75 -14.30
CA LEU A 163 7.95 -14.50 -15.47
C LEU A 163 9.01 -14.64 -16.55
N HIS A 164 9.90 -13.68 -16.75
CA HIS A 164 10.96 -13.73 -17.75
C HIS A 164 12.16 -14.61 -17.36
N ARG A 165 12.23 -15.08 -16.12
CA ARG A 165 13.26 -16.03 -15.71
C ARG A 165 13.10 -17.34 -16.49
N ARG A 166 14.14 -17.70 -17.24
CA ARG A 166 14.14 -18.89 -18.13
C ARG A 166 14.21 -20.23 -17.38
N GLU A 167 14.48 -20.17 -16.09
CA GLU A 167 14.76 -21.36 -15.26
C GLU A 167 13.52 -22.24 -15.03
N CYS A 168 12.32 -21.71 -15.17
CA CYS A 168 11.07 -22.41 -14.85
C CYS A 168 9.91 -22.02 -15.76
N ASN A 169 9.06 -22.99 -16.11
CA ASN A 169 7.80 -22.78 -16.84
C ASN A 169 6.60 -22.48 -15.92
N PHE A 170 6.86 -22.08 -14.69
CA PHE A 170 5.82 -21.75 -13.72
C PHE A 170 6.24 -20.55 -12.89
N LEU A 171 5.26 -19.79 -12.41
CA LEU A 171 5.46 -18.74 -11.43
C LEU A 171 5.09 -19.26 -10.04
N SER A 172 6.00 -19.15 -9.08
CA SER A 172 5.81 -19.64 -7.72
C SER A 172 6.19 -18.60 -6.66
N PRO A 173 5.75 -18.77 -5.40
CA PRO A 173 6.18 -17.91 -4.30
C PRO A 173 7.70 -17.82 -4.18
N LEU A 174 8.41 -18.92 -4.39
CA LEU A 174 9.89 -18.94 -4.28
C LEU A 174 10.56 -18.06 -5.35
N GLN A 175 10.02 -18.05 -6.58
CA GLN A 175 10.53 -17.19 -7.64
C GLN A 175 10.25 -15.73 -7.36
N LEU A 176 9.07 -15.42 -6.83
CA LEU A 176 8.75 -14.06 -6.37
C LEU A 176 9.72 -13.59 -5.30
N PHE A 177 10.00 -14.40 -4.27
CA PHE A 177 10.98 -14.06 -3.24
C PHE A 177 12.37 -13.80 -3.80
N LYS A 178 12.87 -14.63 -4.71
CA LYS A 178 14.15 -14.41 -5.39
C LYS A 178 14.20 -13.12 -6.20
N THR A 179 13.07 -12.73 -6.79
CA THR A 179 12.96 -11.47 -7.53
C THR A 179 12.92 -10.29 -6.57
N ILE A 180 12.12 -10.37 -5.52
CA ILE A 180 12.01 -9.35 -4.45
C ILE A 180 13.37 -9.14 -3.74
N GLU A 181 14.12 -10.20 -3.49
CA GLU A 181 15.50 -10.09 -2.98
C GLU A 181 16.40 -9.27 -3.90
N GLY A 182 16.24 -9.44 -5.22
CA GLY A 182 16.95 -8.65 -6.23
C GLY A 182 16.54 -7.16 -6.18
N VAL A 183 15.27 -6.87 -5.94
CA VAL A 183 14.73 -5.52 -5.75
C VAL A 183 15.40 -4.81 -4.57
N ASN A 184 15.49 -5.48 -3.43
CA ASN A 184 16.11 -4.93 -2.22
C ASN A 184 17.60 -4.62 -2.38
N LYS A 185 18.29 -5.30 -3.29
CA LYS A 185 19.70 -5.04 -3.62
C LYS A 185 19.91 -3.83 -4.54
N ASN A 186 18.85 -3.33 -5.17
CA ASN A 186 18.87 -2.19 -6.10
C ASN A 186 17.92 -1.07 -5.67
N PRO A 187 18.15 -0.42 -4.52
CA PRO A 187 17.25 0.62 -4.00
C PRO A 187 17.13 1.86 -4.89
N SER A 188 18.02 2.02 -5.88
CA SER A 188 17.94 3.13 -6.84
C SER A 188 16.78 3.01 -7.83
N VAL A 189 16.27 1.80 -8.05
CA VAL A 189 15.19 1.51 -9.03
C VAL A 189 13.83 1.64 -8.36
N TYR A 190 13.71 1.29 -7.08
CA TYR A 190 12.45 1.23 -6.36
C TYR A 190 12.37 2.33 -5.30
N GLU A 191 11.49 3.30 -5.53
CA GLU A 191 11.35 4.47 -4.66
C GLU A 191 10.95 4.11 -3.22
N PHE A 192 10.09 3.09 -3.06
CA PHE A 192 9.65 2.65 -1.74
C PHE A 192 10.79 2.02 -0.91
N VAL A 193 11.78 1.38 -1.53
CA VAL A 193 12.95 0.82 -0.83
C VAL A 193 13.84 1.95 -0.31
N ARG A 194 14.02 3.02 -1.09
CA ARG A 194 14.79 4.21 -0.65
C ARG A 194 14.15 4.91 0.55
N MET A 195 12.82 4.96 0.61
CA MET A 195 12.13 5.61 1.72
C MET A 195 12.31 4.85 3.04
N HIS A 196 12.43 3.53 3.00
CA HIS A 196 12.68 2.73 4.21
C HIS A 196 14.13 2.80 4.69
N THR A 197 15.10 2.92 3.78
CA THR A 197 16.53 3.03 4.15
C THR A 197 16.95 4.44 4.61
N ALA A 198 16.17 5.46 4.30
CA ALA A 198 16.43 6.83 4.73
C ALA A 198 15.89 7.17 6.14
N SER A 199 15.14 6.27 6.76
CA SER A 199 14.55 6.41 8.10
C SER A 199 15.31 5.64 9.20
N GLU A 200 16.42 4.96 8.86
CA GLU A 200 17.40 4.41 9.79
C GLU A 200 18.63 5.35 9.91
#